data_af933ef5e5fe9d5f7e93b83b2179685f
#
_entry.id   af933ef5e5fe9d5f7e93b83b2179685f
#
_cell.length_a   1.000
_cell.length_b   1.000
_cell.length_c   1.000
_cell.angle_alpha   90.00
_cell.angle_beta   90.00
_cell.angle_gamma   90.00
#
_symmetry.space_group_name_H-M   'P 1'
#
loop_
_entity.id
_entity.type
_entity.pdbx_description
1 polymer ?
#
loop_
_entity_poly.entity_id
_entity_poly.type
_entity_poly.pdbx_seq_one_letter_code
_entity_poly.pdbx_strand_id
1 'polypeptide(L)'
;MKIIHIAMQAFTVVIFVYIAAVILSYSIMFVLAFWTLRKERSLDRRELDERFVDAFLSKPVSILVPAYNEETGVIATVHSLLNLDYPQTELLVIDDGSKDGTADVVISQFDMEKADKPADLQLATKAVKEIYRSRIHPNLWLIRKENGGKGDALNVGINFAKYSYFCTIDGDSILDEKSLLRVMKPIIMSDGKVIAAGGNVRIVNGMDVEYGAVSSVKLSGRPFVVMQIVEYLRAFLMGRIALSRYNLVLIISGAFSVFSKKPVIRAGGYNTTTIGEDMEMVVKLQRLLKEEKLGGRIEFVADPVCWTEAPQTMSVLRKQRRRWHQGLLESLWAHRKMAFNPKYGAVGMISVPYFWLIECLGPIIELAGYVYVIAAFFMGGIYYEYSVALMLLLVLYGTVFSMGAVLLESWSLGTFPKIRDVFRMMALTLTEVVWYRPLTLIWRVEGLIRSLFRISSWGDMERVGATGTKGAGK
;
A
#
# COMPACT_ATOMS: atom_id res chain seq x y z
N MET A 1 42.10 22.58 3.83
CA MET A 1 41.82 22.07 2.48
C MET A 1 41.97 20.54 2.36
N LYS A 2 43.09 19.90 2.75
CA LYS A 2 43.27 18.43 2.62
C LYS A 2 42.16 17.60 3.30
N ILE A 3 41.69 17.96 4.50
CA ILE A 3 40.64 17.23 5.24
C ILE A 3 39.29 17.29 4.49
N ILE A 4 38.93 18.47 3.95
CA ILE A 4 37.70 18.64 3.17
C ILE A 4 37.77 17.79 1.90
N HIS A 5 38.92 17.77 1.24
CA HIS A 5 39.15 16.96 0.04
C HIS A 5 38.97 15.45 0.32
N ILE A 6 39.59 14.94 1.38
CA ILE A 6 39.46 13.53 1.81
C ILE A 6 38.01 13.21 2.18
N ALA A 7 37.33 14.08 2.93
CA ALA A 7 35.94 13.91 3.29
C ALA A 7 35.02 13.86 2.06
N MET A 8 35.23 14.74 1.08
CA MET A 8 34.43 14.72 -0.16
C MET A 8 34.69 13.46 -1.00
N GLN A 9 35.95 13.01 -1.10
CA GLN A 9 36.28 11.76 -1.81
C GLN A 9 35.60 10.54 -1.12
N ALA A 10 35.73 10.43 0.19
CA ALA A 10 35.09 9.36 0.95
C ALA A 10 33.56 9.37 0.77
N PHE A 11 32.95 10.56 0.82
CA PHE A 11 31.52 10.73 0.60
C PHE A 11 31.10 10.35 -0.83
N THR A 12 31.90 10.72 -1.83
CA THR A 12 31.68 10.31 -3.22
C THR A 12 31.63 8.80 -3.35
N VAL A 13 32.61 8.08 -2.77
CA VAL A 13 32.65 6.62 -2.79
C VAL A 13 31.41 6.02 -2.13
N VAL A 14 31.01 6.53 -0.97
CA VAL A 14 29.82 6.06 -0.25
C VAL A 14 28.55 6.21 -1.11
N ILE A 15 28.35 7.38 -1.75
CA ILE A 15 27.19 7.60 -2.62
C ILE A 15 27.22 6.68 -3.83
N PHE A 16 28.37 6.52 -4.50
CA PHE A 16 28.46 5.63 -5.67
C PHE A 16 28.19 4.18 -5.30
N VAL A 17 28.74 3.67 -4.19
CA VAL A 17 28.49 2.31 -3.68
C VAL A 17 27.02 2.15 -3.35
N TYR A 18 26.40 3.12 -2.68
CA TYR A 18 24.98 3.11 -2.34
C TYR A 18 24.12 3.06 -3.61
N ILE A 19 24.35 3.95 -4.59
CA ILE A 19 23.57 3.97 -5.84
C ILE A 19 23.74 2.67 -6.62
N ALA A 20 24.96 2.11 -6.66
CA ALA A 20 25.21 0.81 -7.29
C ALA A 20 24.40 -0.31 -6.61
N ALA A 21 24.34 -0.32 -5.28
CA ALA A 21 23.55 -1.29 -4.52
C ALA A 21 22.04 -1.12 -4.80
N VAL A 22 21.55 0.10 -4.90
CA VAL A 22 20.16 0.41 -5.26
C VAL A 22 19.85 -0.06 -6.68
N ILE A 23 20.70 0.29 -7.67
CA ILE A 23 20.54 -0.13 -9.07
C ILE A 23 20.49 -1.67 -9.16
N LEU A 24 21.43 -2.35 -8.50
CA LEU A 24 21.48 -3.81 -8.47
C LEU A 24 20.19 -4.40 -7.89
N SER A 25 19.73 -3.87 -6.75
CA SER A 25 18.49 -4.31 -6.08
C SER A 25 17.28 -4.16 -6.99
N TYR A 26 17.12 -2.98 -7.62
CA TYR A 26 16.01 -2.72 -8.53
C TYR A 26 16.10 -3.53 -9.83
N SER A 27 17.31 -3.78 -10.34
CA SER A 27 17.51 -4.65 -11.52
C SER A 27 17.06 -6.08 -11.21
N ILE A 28 17.46 -6.62 -10.06
CA ILE A 28 17.01 -7.94 -9.60
C ILE A 28 15.49 -7.97 -9.46
N MET A 29 14.90 -6.97 -8.80
CA MET A 29 13.45 -6.89 -8.62
C MET A 29 12.71 -6.80 -9.97
N PHE A 30 13.20 -6.02 -10.92
CA PHE A 30 12.62 -5.89 -12.24
C PHE A 30 12.61 -7.24 -13.01
N VAL A 31 13.74 -7.93 -13.01
CA VAL A 31 13.86 -9.24 -13.66
C VAL A 31 12.94 -10.26 -13.01
N LEU A 32 12.90 -10.32 -11.68
CA LEU A 32 12.03 -11.24 -10.95
C LEU A 32 10.55 -10.93 -11.18
N ALA A 33 10.16 -9.66 -11.19
CA ALA A 33 8.80 -9.24 -11.46
C ALA A 33 8.39 -9.61 -12.90
N PHE A 34 9.25 -9.34 -13.90
CA PHE A 34 9.00 -9.72 -15.30
C PHE A 34 8.76 -11.22 -15.45
N TRP A 35 9.62 -12.06 -14.86
CA TRP A 35 9.47 -13.52 -14.94
C TRP A 35 8.21 -14.00 -14.22
N THR A 36 7.87 -13.42 -13.08
CA THR A 36 6.66 -13.77 -12.33
C THR A 36 5.41 -13.41 -13.12
N LEU A 37 5.29 -12.18 -13.61
CA LEU A 37 4.15 -11.73 -14.42
C LEU A 37 4.03 -12.49 -15.74
N ARG A 38 5.15 -12.84 -16.38
CA ARG A 38 5.14 -13.67 -17.59
C ARG A 38 4.54 -15.04 -17.31
N LYS A 39 4.90 -15.64 -16.17
CA LYS A 39 4.35 -16.95 -15.77
C LYS A 39 2.86 -16.83 -15.45
N GLU A 40 2.44 -15.86 -14.68
CA GLU A 40 1.03 -15.63 -14.32
C GLU A 40 0.19 -15.40 -15.57
N ARG A 41 0.63 -14.53 -16.49
CA ARG A 41 -0.06 -14.29 -17.76
C ARG A 41 -0.24 -15.55 -18.60
N SER A 42 0.72 -16.48 -18.57
CA SER A 42 0.63 -17.74 -19.29
C SER A 42 -0.36 -18.72 -18.65
N LEU A 43 -0.51 -18.65 -17.32
CA LEU A 43 -1.44 -19.47 -16.55
C LEU A 43 -2.88 -18.94 -16.65
N ASP A 44 -3.08 -17.63 -16.53
CA ASP A 44 -4.41 -17.01 -16.64
C ASP A 44 -5.10 -17.29 -17.97
N ARG A 45 -4.37 -17.38 -19.07
CA ARG A 45 -4.94 -17.79 -20.37
C ARG A 45 -5.46 -19.23 -20.39
N ARG A 46 -4.99 -20.10 -19.49
CA ARG A 46 -5.39 -21.50 -19.41
C ARG A 46 -6.38 -21.78 -18.28
N GLU A 47 -6.40 -20.94 -17.25
CA GLU A 47 -7.18 -21.16 -16.01
C GLU A 47 -8.39 -20.22 -15.87
N LEU A 48 -8.60 -19.24 -16.77
CA LEU A 48 -9.79 -18.38 -16.81
C LEU A 48 -11.07 -19.13 -17.22
N ASP A 49 -10.97 -20.44 -17.44
CA ASP A 49 -12.13 -21.28 -17.57
C ASP A 49 -12.78 -21.52 -16.19
N GLU A 50 -13.92 -20.93 -15.99
CA GLU A 50 -15.15 -21.23 -15.20
C GLU A 50 -15.10 -22.23 -14.02
N ARG A 51 -13.97 -22.89 -13.73
CA ARG A 51 -13.84 -23.94 -12.72
C ARG A 51 -13.60 -23.46 -11.29
N PHE A 52 -13.27 -22.18 -11.08
CA PHE A 52 -13.02 -21.64 -9.74
C PHE A 52 -14.22 -20.96 -9.09
N VAL A 53 -15.35 -20.90 -9.77
CA VAL A 53 -16.63 -20.44 -9.20
C VAL A 53 -17.30 -21.53 -8.37
N ASP A 54 -16.62 -22.64 -8.09
CA ASP A 54 -17.18 -23.69 -7.27
C ASP A 54 -17.30 -23.19 -5.82
N ALA A 55 -18.53 -22.88 -5.39
CA ALA A 55 -18.85 -22.42 -4.03
C ALA A 55 -18.29 -23.34 -2.93
N PHE A 56 -18.00 -24.59 -3.25
CA PHE A 56 -17.37 -25.57 -2.36
C PHE A 56 -15.91 -25.32 -2.04
N LEU A 57 -15.17 -24.62 -2.89
CA LEU A 57 -13.74 -24.30 -2.67
C LEU A 57 -13.54 -22.90 -2.08
N SER A 58 -14.52 -22.03 -2.15
CA SER A 58 -14.42 -20.68 -1.62
C SER A 58 -14.41 -20.68 -0.09
N LYS A 59 -13.45 -19.95 0.51
CA LYS A 59 -13.41 -19.75 1.97
C LYS A 59 -14.13 -18.44 2.28
N PRO A 60 -15.12 -18.44 3.19
CA PRO A 60 -15.87 -17.23 3.50
C PRO A 60 -14.99 -16.15 4.12
N VAL A 61 -15.29 -14.87 3.83
CA VAL A 61 -14.47 -13.71 4.19
C VAL A 61 -15.30 -12.63 4.86
N SER A 62 -14.81 -12.11 6.00
CA SER A 62 -15.33 -10.90 6.65
C SER A 62 -14.61 -9.68 6.10
N ILE A 63 -15.31 -8.75 5.47
CA ILE A 63 -14.74 -7.52 4.92
C ILE A 63 -14.86 -6.44 5.98
N LEU A 64 -13.72 -5.84 6.36
CA LEU A 64 -13.61 -4.82 7.40
C LEU A 64 -13.31 -3.48 6.76
N VAL A 65 -14.19 -2.50 6.96
CA VAL A 65 -14.08 -1.14 6.42
C VAL A 65 -14.01 -0.16 7.59
N PRO A 66 -12.81 0.18 8.08
CA PRO A 66 -12.66 1.24 9.05
C PRO A 66 -12.97 2.58 8.38
N ALA A 67 -13.86 3.36 8.98
CA ALA A 67 -14.29 4.67 8.50
C ALA A 67 -14.12 5.72 9.60
N TYR A 68 -13.54 6.86 9.24
CA TYR A 68 -13.45 8.04 10.09
C TYR A 68 -13.52 9.31 9.25
N ASN A 69 -14.61 10.05 9.35
CA ASN A 69 -14.92 11.24 8.54
C ASN A 69 -14.89 10.93 7.03
N GLU A 70 -15.67 9.92 6.61
CA GLU A 70 -15.76 9.41 5.24
C GLU A 70 -17.16 9.59 4.62
N GLU A 71 -17.92 10.57 5.10
CA GLU A 71 -19.29 10.84 4.64
C GLU A 71 -19.44 10.86 3.12
N THR A 72 -18.43 11.39 2.40
CA THR A 72 -18.46 11.51 0.94
C THR A 72 -18.07 10.24 0.18
N GLY A 73 -17.33 9.31 0.79
CA GLY A 73 -16.74 8.15 0.11
C GLY A 73 -17.34 6.81 0.51
N VAL A 74 -17.79 6.68 1.76
CA VAL A 74 -18.17 5.40 2.37
C VAL A 74 -19.28 4.68 1.61
N ILE A 75 -20.25 5.40 1.05
CA ILE A 75 -21.37 4.82 0.31
C ILE A 75 -20.90 4.15 -0.99
N ALA A 76 -20.01 4.80 -1.75
CA ALA A 76 -19.45 4.23 -2.97
C ALA A 76 -18.62 2.97 -2.66
N THR A 77 -17.85 3.01 -1.57
CA THR A 77 -17.09 1.85 -1.08
C THR A 77 -18.02 0.69 -0.73
N VAL A 78 -19.06 0.92 0.08
CA VAL A 78 -20.01 -0.13 0.47
C VAL A 78 -20.72 -0.72 -0.76
N HIS A 79 -21.16 0.10 -1.72
CA HIS A 79 -21.76 -0.41 -2.96
C HIS A 79 -20.76 -1.27 -3.76
N SER A 80 -19.51 -0.87 -3.89
CA SER A 80 -18.52 -1.71 -4.59
C SER A 80 -18.30 -3.06 -3.93
N LEU A 81 -18.35 -3.09 -2.59
CA LEU A 81 -18.16 -4.31 -1.81
C LEU A 81 -19.39 -5.23 -1.82
N LEU A 82 -20.59 -4.67 -1.91
CA LEU A 82 -21.84 -5.45 -2.08
C LEU A 82 -21.94 -6.07 -3.48
N ASN A 83 -21.28 -5.47 -4.48
CA ASN A 83 -21.25 -5.96 -5.87
C ASN A 83 -20.13 -6.97 -6.15
N LEU A 84 -19.36 -7.39 -5.13
CA LEU A 84 -18.28 -8.36 -5.33
C LEU A 84 -18.82 -9.73 -5.74
N ASP A 85 -18.25 -10.29 -6.81
CA ASP A 85 -18.48 -11.67 -7.24
C ASP A 85 -17.68 -12.64 -6.33
N TYR A 86 -18.23 -12.85 -5.11
CA TYR A 86 -17.65 -13.76 -4.14
C TYR A 86 -18.76 -14.46 -3.33
N PRO A 87 -18.75 -15.82 -3.22
CA PRO A 87 -19.90 -16.59 -2.75
C PRO A 87 -20.38 -16.28 -1.34
N GLN A 88 -19.46 -16.05 -0.41
CA GLN A 88 -19.81 -15.84 1.00
C GLN A 88 -18.98 -14.72 1.62
N THR A 89 -19.62 -13.58 1.84
CA THR A 89 -19.04 -12.43 2.53
C THR A 89 -19.96 -11.94 3.64
N GLU A 90 -19.36 -11.32 4.66
CA GLU A 90 -20.02 -10.34 5.51
C GLU A 90 -19.26 -9.03 5.41
N LEU A 91 -19.97 -7.92 5.53
CA LEU A 91 -19.39 -6.58 5.44
C LEU A 91 -19.59 -5.85 6.76
N LEU A 92 -18.48 -5.46 7.40
CA LEU A 92 -18.45 -4.73 8.64
C LEU A 92 -17.89 -3.34 8.37
N VAL A 93 -18.76 -2.32 8.41
CA VAL A 93 -18.33 -0.91 8.43
C VAL A 93 -18.09 -0.53 9.88
N ILE A 94 -16.88 -0.08 10.21
CA ILE A 94 -16.50 0.29 11.57
C ILE A 94 -16.31 1.80 11.63
N ASP A 95 -17.29 2.52 12.14
CA ASP A 95 -17.22 3.95 12.39
C ASP A 95 -16.38 4.22 13.65
N ASP A 96 -15.17 4.70 13.45
CA ASP A 96 -14.20 5.00 14.52
C ASP A 96 -14.46 6.35 15.19
N GLY A 97 -15.72 6.62 15.53
CA GLY A 97 -16.15 7.85 16.19
C GLY A 97 -16.06 9.07 15.30
N SER A 98 -16.56 8.97 14.07
CA SER A 98 -16.65 10.10 13.13
C SER A 98 -17.39 11.30 13.74
N LYS A 99 -16.98 12.49 13.30
CA LYS A 99 -17.56 13.78 13.70
C LYS A 99 -18.48 14.37 12.64
N ASP A 100 -18.46 13.81 11.43
CA ASP A 100 -19.33 14.13 10.30
C ASP A 100 -20.52 13.18 10.22
N GLY A 101 -21.27 13.21 9.12
CA GLY A 101 -22.41 12.35 8.87
C GLY A 101 -22.10 10.92 8.44
N THR A 102 -20.87 10.42 8.56
CA THR A 102 -20.46 9.09 8.05
C THR A 102 -21.41 7.97 8.50
N ALA A 103 -21.72 7.85 9.80
CA ALA A 103 -22.62 6.81 10.28
C ALA A 103 -24.06 7.02 9.82
N ASP A 104 -24.53 8.27 9.80
CA ASP A 104 -25.92 8.62 9.47
C ASP A 104 -26.23 8.33 8.00
N VAL A 105 -25.29 8.63 7.09
CA VAL A 105 -25.48 8.30 5.66
C VAL A 105 -25.51 6.80 5.41
N VAL A 106 -24.71 6.01 6.14
CA VAL A 106 -24.74 4.54 6.05
C VAL A 106 -26.07 3.99 6.60
N ILE A 107 -26.53 4.48 7.76
CA ILE A 107 -27.80 4.08 8.37
C ILE A 107 -28.97 4.35 7.44
N SER A 108 -29.05 5.57 6.88
CA SER A 108 -30.14 5.97 6.01
C SER A 108 -30.12 5.26 4.65
N GLN A 109 -28.94 5.11 4.04
CA GLN A 109 -28.82 4.54 2.69
C GLN A 109 -29.12 3.04 2.66
N PHE A 110 -28.77 2.31 3.72
CA PHE A 110 -28.91 0.86 3.77
C PHE A 110 -30.01 0.38 4.71
N ASP A 111 -30.97 1.24 5.08
CA ASP A 111 -32.11 0.95 5.98
C ASP A 111 -31.66 0.10 7.19
N MET A 112 -30.79 0.68 8.03
CA MET A 112 -30.20 -0.07 9.13
C MET A 112 -31.00 0.05 10.42
N GLU A 113 -31.15 -1.05 11.13
CA GLU A 113 -31.77 -1.12 12.46
C GLU A 113 -30.77 -1.56 13.52
N LYS A 114 -30.97 -1.13 14.77
CA LYS A 114 -30.16 -1.59 15.91
C LYS A 114 -30.30 -3.10 16.07
N ALA A 115 -29.17 -3.76 16.21
CA ALA A 115 -29.13 -5.23 16.33
C ALA A 115 -27.92 -5.64 17.19
N ASP A 116 -27.99 -6.81 17.79
CA ASP A 116 -26.87 -7.42 18.48
C ASP A 116 -26.09 -8.32 17.53
N LYS A 117 -24.75 -8.25 17.61
CA LYS A 117 -23.86 -9.13 16.88
C LYS A 117 -22.90 -9.83 17.84
N PRO A 118 -22.82 -11.17 17.81
CA PRO A 118 -21.84 -11.90 18.62
C PRO A 118 -20.41 -11.49 18.29
N ALA A 119 -19.58 -11.32 19.34
CA ALA A 119 -18.18 -10.99 19.22
C ALA A 119 -17.31 -11.98 19.98
N ASP A 120 -16.15 -12.30 19.42
CA ASP A 120 -15.08 -13.03 20.08
C ASP A 120 -14.00 -12.03 20.52
N LEU A 121 -14.12 -11.52 21.75
CA LEU A 121 -13.33 -10.40 22.27
C LEU A 121 -11.91 -10.83 22.65
N GLN A 122 -11.09 -11.21 21.67
CA GLN A 122 -9.69 -11.63 21.87
C GLN A 122 -8.68 -10.48 21.79
N LEU A 123 -9.07 -9.37 21.19
CA LEU A 123 -8.20 -8.19 21.04
C LEU A 123 -8.75 -7.04 21.87
N ALA A 124 -7.86 -6.34 22.59
CA ALA A 124 -8.22 -5.14 23.35
C ALA A 124 -8.56 -3.98 22.39
N THR A 125 -9.68 -3.29 22.65
CA THR A 125 -10.18 -2.20 21.81
C THR A 125 -10.87 -1.14 22.66
N LYS A 126 -11.09 0.06 22.08
CA LYS A 126 -11.99 1.07 22.65
C LYS A 126 -13.44 0.57 22.62
N ALA A 127 -14.27 1.18 23.43
CA ALA A 127 -15.65 0.77 23.62
C ALA A 127 -16.49 0.86 22.33
N VAL A 128 -17.26 -0.18 22.05
CA VAL A 128 -18.32 -0.18 21.04
C VAL A 128 -19.55 0.48 21.65
N LYS A 129 -20.17 1.41 20.92
CA LYS A 129 -21.33 2.18 21.37
C LYS A 129 -22.64 1.58 20.89
N GLU A 130 -22.71 1.32 19.57
CA GLU A 130 -23.93 0.87 18.92
C GLU A 130 -23.57 -0.05 17.74
N ILE A 131 -24.46 -0.99 17.48
CA ILE A 131 -24.34 -1.91 16.34
C ILE A 131 -25.65 -1.87 15.56
N TYR A 132 -25.54 -1.83 14.25
CA TYR A 132 -26.68 -1.81 13.33
C TYR A 132 -26.52 -2.91 12.29
N ARG A 133 -27.65 -3.43 11.82
CA ARG A 133 -27.72 -4.39 10.71
C ARG A 133 -28.63 -3.86 9.62
N SER A 134 -28.26 -3.98 8.37
CA SER A 134 -29.10 -3.58 7.25
C SER A 134 -30.27 -4.56 7.08
N ARG A 135 -31.49 -4.01 6.85
CA ARG A 135 -32.68 -4.77 6.47
C ARG A 135 -32.65 -5.22 5.02
N ILE A 136 -32.00 -4.40 4.15
CA ILE A 136 -31.91 -4.67 2.72
C ILE A 136 -30.79 -5.67 2.43
N HIS A 137 -29.65 -5.57 3.14
CA HIS A 137 -28.49 -6.44 3.00
C HIS A 137 -28.14 -7.11 4.33
N PRO A 138 -28.69 -8.29 4.66
CA PRO A 138 -28.54 -8.90 5.99
C PRO A 138 -27.12 -9.26 6.40
N ASN A 139 -26.16 -9.26 5.47
CA ASN A 139 -24.73 -9.47 5.71
C ASN A 139 -23.95 -8.15 5.92
N LEU A 140 -24.62 -6.99 5.84
CA LEU A 140 -24.03 -5.67 6.09
C LEU A 140 -24.30 -5.22 7.51
N TRP A 141 -23.23 -4.84 8.21
CA TRP A 141 -23.25 -4.36 9.59
C TRP A 141 -22.52 -3.02 9.70
N LEU A 142 -23.01 -2.15 10.57
CA LEU A 142 -22.33 -0.94 11.01
C LEU A 142 -22.03 -1.03 12.50
N ILE A 143 -20.77 -0.84 12.89
CA ILE A 143 -20.31 -0.85 14.28
C ILE A 143 -19.78 0.54 14.60
N ARG A 144 -20.47 1.26 15.49
CA ARG A 144 -20.06 2.58 15.97
C ARG A 144 -19.27 2.44 17.25
N LYS A 145 -18.10 3.06 17.34
CA LYS A 145 -17.21 2.94 18.50
C LYS A 145 -16.61 4.29 18.92
N GLU A 146 -15.95 4.32 20.05
CA GLU A 146 -15.10 5.44 20.45
C GLU A 146 -13.87 5.51 19.56
N ASN A 147 -13.42 6.73 19.22
CA ASN A 147 -12.24 6.91 18.38
C ASN A 147 -10.99 6.29 19.05
N GLY A 148 -10.34 5.38 18.34
CA GLY A 148 -9.12 4.68 18.74
C GLY A 148 -8.09 4.60 17.62
N GLY A 149 -8.41 5.14 16.44
CA GLY A 149 -7.60 5.07 15.23
C GLY A 149 -7.83 3.79 14.41
N LYS A 150 -7.31 3.78 13.18
CA LYS A 150 -7.55 2.71 12.20
C LYS A 150 -7.19 1.32 12.74
N GLY A 151 -6.04 1.17 13.41
CA GLY A 151 -5.64 -0.12 14.00
C GLY A 151 -6.63 -0.65 15.02
N ASP A 152 -7.19 0.23 15.88
CA ASP A 152 -8.19 -0.13 16.86
C ASP A 152 -9.54 -0.48 16.21
N ALA A 153 -9.95 0.27 15.19
CA ALA A 153 -11.15 -0.04 14.41
C ALA A 153 -11.05 -1.41 13.71
N LEU A 154 -9.88 -1.74 13.15
CA LEU A 154 -9.63 -3.06 12.57
C LEU A 154 -9.64 -4.17 13.62
N ASN A 155 -9.10 -3.95 14.82
CA ASN A 155 -9.18 -4.91 15.92
C ASN A 155 -10.63 -5.16 16.37
N VAL A 156 -11.47 -4.11 16.41
CA VAL A 156 -12.93 -4.28 16.62
C VAL A 156 -13.52 -5.15 15.51
N GLY A 157 -13.21 -4.82 14.24
CA GLY A 157 -13.69 -5.62 13.12
C GLY A 157 -13.29 -7.10 13.24
N ILE A 158 -12.05 -7.40 13.65
CA ILE A 158 -11.57 -8.79 13.85
C ILE A 158 -12.33 -9.49 14.98
N ASN A 159 -12.61 -8.80 16.09
CA ASN A 159 -13.40 -9.37 17.19
C ASN A 159 -14.84 -9.71 16.77
N PHE A 160 -15.46 -8.91 15.90
CA PHE A 160 -16.80 -9.11 15.38
C PHE A 160 -16.86 -9.96 14.09
N ALA A 161 -15.72 -10.22 13.44
CA ALA A 161 -15.65 -11.02 12.23
C ALA A 161 -16.08 -12.46 12.49
N LYS A 162 -17.09 -12.92 11.75
CA LYS A 162 -17.64 -14.30 11.84
C LYS A 162 -16.69 -15.33 11.23
N TYR A 163 -15.97 -14.96 10.16
CA TYR A 163 -15.23 -15.92 9.35
C TYR A 163 -13.75 -16.01 9.72
N SER A 164 -13.11 -17.12 9.31
CA SER A 164 -11.69 -17.38 9.58
C SER A 164 -10.71 -16.52 8.77
N TYR A 165 -11.20 -15.88 7.72
CA TYR A 165 -10.45 -14.92 6.91
C TYR A 165 -11.16 -13.57 6.96
N PHE A 166 -10.35 -12.52 7.01
CA PHE A 166 -10.87 -11.17 6.90
C PHE A 166 -10.10 -10.37 5.85
N CYS A 167 -10.80 -9.47 5.17
CA CYS A 167 -10.27 -8.52 4.21
C CYS A 167 -10.34 -7.12 4.79
N THR A 168 -9.27 -6.34 4.72
CA THR A 168 -9.26 -4.92 5.11
C THR A 168 -9.33 -4.04 3.88
N ILE A 169 -10.24 -3.06 3.88
CA ILE A 169 -10.46 -2.10 2.80
C ILE A 169 -10.56 -0.70 3.40
N ASP A 170 -9.87 0.27 2.83
CA ASP A 170 -10.03 1.67 3.25
C ASP A 170 -11.40 2.22 2.87
N GLY A 171 -11.96 3.11 3.70
CA GLY A 171 -13.30 3.66 3.53
C GLY A 171 -13.51 4.54 2.29
N ASP A 172 -12.44 4.82 1.52
CA ASP A 172 -12.42 5.56 0.26
C ASP A 172 -12.02 4.70 -0.94
N SER A 173 -11.93 3.39 -0.75
CA SER A 173 -11.44 2.46 -1.78
C SER A 173 -12.57 1.74 -2.50
N ILE A 174 -12.37 1.48 -3.78
CA ILE A 174 -13.31 0.78 -4.67
C ILE A 174 -12.63 -0.48 -5.17
N LEU A 175 -13.29 -1.63 -5.08
CA LEU A 175 -12.81 -2.89 -5.61
C LEU A 175 -13.46 -3.23 -6.95
N ASP A 176 -12.68 -3.78 -7.86
CA ASP A 176 -13.25 -4.46 -9.02
C ASP A 176 -14.00 -5.73 -8.58
N GLU A 177 -15.07 -6.06 -9.28
CA GLU A 177 -16.02 -7.15 -8.97
C GLU A 177 -15.35 -8.48 -8.61
N LYS A 178 -14.27 -8.86 -9.32
CA LYS A 178 -13.52 -10.12 -9.13
C LYS A 178 -12.28 -9.98 -8.24
N SER A 179 -12.03 -8.82 -7.66
CA SER A 179 -10.78 -8.57 -6.91
C SER A 179 -10.64 -9.46 -5.68
N LEU A 180 -11.73 -9.68 -4.93
CA LEU A 180 -11.70 -10.54 -3.75
C LEU A 180 -11.42 -12.01 -4.12
N LEU A 181 -12.02 -12.50 -5.19
CA LEU A 181 -11.76 -13.86 -5.70
C LEU A 181 -10.30 -14.05 -6.06
N ARG A 182 -9.71 -13.07 -6.76
CA ARG A 182 -8.32 -13.12 -7.22
C ARG A 182 -7.31 -13.05 -6.08
N VAL A 183 -7.53 -12.18 -5.07
CA VAL A 183 -6.62 -12.10 -3.91
C VAL A 183 -6.74 -13.32 -3.00
N MET A 184 -7.90 -13.98 -2.97
CA MET A 184 -8.11 -15.22 -2.21
C MET A 184 -7.52 -16.46 -2.89
N LYS A 185 -7.28 -16.42 -4.20
CA LYS A 185 -6.74 -17.55 -4.98
C LYS A 185 -5.51 -18.22 -4.33
N PRO A 186 -4.41 -17.50 -4.00
CA PRO A 186 -3.25 -18.13 -3.37
C PRO A 186 -3.54 -18.73 -1.98
N ILE A 187 -4.47 -18.14 -1.22
CA ILE A 187 -4.89 -18.63 0.08
C ILE A 187 -5.64 -19.96 -0.08
N ILE A 188 -6.56 -20.04 -1.04
CA ILE A 188 -7.36 -21.25 -1.33
C ILE A 188 -6.45 -22.37 -1.86
N MET A 189 -5.58 -22.06 -2.84
CA MET A 189 -4.73 -23.05 -3.51
C MET A 189 -3.59 -23.57 -2.64
N SER A 190 -3.17 -22.84 -1.62
CA SER A 190 -2.05 -23.22 -0.75
C SER A 190 -2.43 -24.12 0.41
N ASP A 191 -3.70 -24.50 0.53
CA ASP A 191 -4.23 -25.25 1.67
C ASP A 191 -3.85 -24.63 3.04
N GLY A 192 -4.02 -23.29 3.12
CA GLY A 192 -3.77 -22.51 4.33
C GLY A 192 -2.30 -22.19 4.62
N LYS A 193 -1.35 -22.51 3.73
CA LYS A 193 0.04 -22.06 3.86
C LYS A 193 0.19 -20.56 3.63
N VAL A 194 -0.60 -19.96 2.74
CA VAL A 194 -0.64 -18.50 2.59
C VAL A 194 -1.60 -17.95 3.65
N ILE A 195 -1.03 -17.22 4.62
CA ILE A 195 -1.76 -16.67 5.77
C ILE A 195 -2.20 -15.22 5.55
N ALA A 196 -1.61 -14.54 4.58
CA ALA A 196 -2.01 -13.21 4.16
C ALA A 196 -1.69 -12.99 2.69
N ALA A 197 -2.55 -12.24 2.00
CA ALA A 197 -2.37 -11.85 0.62
C ALA A 197 -2.78 -10.39 0.41
N GLY A 198 -1.95 -9.61 -0.28
CA GLY A 198 -2.26 -8.23 -0.64
C GLY A 198 -2.56 -8.09 -2.12
N GLY A 199 -3.54 -7.25 -2.46
CA GLY A 199 -3.87 -6.90 -3.83
C GLY A 199 -3.15 -5.66 -4.34
N ASN A 200 -3.22 -5.45 -5.64
CA ASN A 200 -2.66 -4.28 -6.31
C ASN A 200 -3.54 -3.05 -6.06
N VAL A 201 -2.90 -1.92 -5.77
CA VAL A 201 -3.61 -0.64 -5.56
C VAL A 201 -3.31 0.31 -6.71
N ARG A 202 -4.35 0.91 -7.25
CA ARG A 202 -4.29 1.85 -8.36
C ARG A 202 -4.98 3.16 -8.03
N ILE A 203 -4.63 4.19 -8.75
CA ILE A 203 -5.13 5.54 -8.53
C ILE A 203 -6.32 5.79 -9.45
N VAL A 204 -7.46 6.17 -8.84
CA VAL A 204 -8.75 6.41 -9.53
C VAL A 204 -8.89 7.84 -10.04
N ASN A 205 -8.04 8.76 -9.64
CA ASN A 205 -8.15 10.18 -10.00
C ASN A 205 -8.18 10.42 -11.51
N GLY A 206 -9.24 11.02 -12.00
CA GLY A 206 -9.48 11.29 -13.43
C GLY A 206 -10.23 10.19 -14.16
N MET A 207 -10.65 9.15 -13.47
CA MET A 207 -11.52 8.09 -13.98
C MET A 207 -12.98 8.40 -13.68
N ASP A 208 -13.89 7.82 -14.44
CA ASP A 208 -15.32 7.91 -14.18
C ASP A 208 -15.72 6.72 -13.30
N VAL A 209 -16.42 7.00 -12.21
CA VAL A 209 -16.91 5.99 -11.26
C VAL A 209 -18.44 6.07 -11.21
N GLU A 210 -19.12 4.96 -11.46
CA GLU A 210 -20.56 4.84 -11.42
C GLU A 210 -20.97 3.62 -10.59
N TYR A 211 -21.88 3.79 -9.65
CA TYR A 211 -22.39 2.73 -8.78
C TYR A 211 -21.32 1.87 -8.09
N GLY A 212 -20.20 2.50 -7.68
CA GLY A 212 -19.10 1.79 -7.01
C GLY A 212 -18.20 0.98 -7.95
N ALA A 213 -18.28 1.19 -9.26
CA ALA A 213 -17.41 0.58 -10.26
C ALA A 213 -16.72 1.64 -11.13
N VAL A 214 -15.49 1.37 -11.57
CA VAL A 214 -14.77 2.21 -12.54
C VAL A 214 -15.31 1.94 -13.93
N SER A 215 -16.08 2.90 -14.49
CA SER A 215 -16.73 2.77 -15.81
C SER A 215 -15.79 3.15 -16.95
N SER A 216 -14.86 4.06 -16.75
CA SER A 216 -13.85 4.39 -17.75
C SER A 216 -12.48 4.72 -17.15
N VAL A 217 -11.44 4.16 -17.76
CA VAL A 217 -10.05 4.39 -17.37
C VAL A 217 -9.45 5.53 -18.18
N LYS A 218 -9.07 6.61 -17.50
CA LYS A 218 -8.42 7.79 -18.10
C LYS A 218 -7.23 8.21 -17.25
N LEU A 219 -6.14 8.60 -17.90
CA LEU A 219 -4.99 9.18 -17.20
C LEU A 219 -5.32 10.60 -16.72
N SER A 220 -5.05 10.88 -15.44
CA SER A 220 -5.26 12.20 -14.86
C SER A 220 -4.52 13.30 -15.62
N GLY A 221 -5.16 14.47 -15.77
CA GLY A 221 -4.53 15.66 -16.35
C GLY A 221 -3.40 16.26 -15.51
N ARG A 222 -3.35 15.95 -14.20
CA ARG A 222 -2.41 16.57 -13.24
C ARG A 222 -1.09 15.81 -13.17
N PRO A 223 0.08 16.46 -13.44
CA PRO A 223 1.40 15.80 -13.40
C PRO A 223 1.70 15.12 -12.05
N PHE A 224 1.35 15.76 -10.92
CA PHE A 224 1.53 15.17 -9.59
C PHE A 224 0.80 13.83 -9.40
N VAL A 225 -0.40 13.70 -9.95
CA VAL A 225 -1.16 12.43 -9.89
C VAL A 225 -0.50 11.39 -10.78
N VAL A 226 -0.08 11.78 -11.99
CA VAL A 226 0.61 10.86 -12.92
C VAL A 226 1.92 10.35 -12.33
N MET A 227 2.69 11.20 -11.65
CA MET A 227 3.91 10.76 -10.96
C MET A 227 3.64 9.76 -9.83
N GLN A 228 2.53 9.94 -9.10
CA GLN A 228 2.11 8.96 -8.09
C GLN A 228 1.67 7.63 -8.74
N ILE A 229 1.01 7.66 -9.90
CA ILE A 229 0.71 6.44 -10.66
C ILE A 229 2.00 5.69 -10.98
N VAL A 230 3.00 6.36 -11.55
CA VAL A 230 4.31 5.75 -11.88
C VAL A 230 5.00 5.19 -10.63
N GLU A 231 4.98 5.94 -9.53
CA GLU A 231 5.53 5.49 -8.25
C GLU A 231 4.83 4.22 -7.73
N TYR A 232 3.50 4.15 -7.83
CA TYR A 232 2.72 2.97 -7.45
C TYR A 232 3.05 1.77 -8.35
N LEU A 233 3.14 1.97 -9.66
CA LEU A 233 3.54 0.90 -10.57
C LEU A 233 4.92 0.33 -10.21
N ARG A 234 5.90 1.18 -9.91
CA ARG A 234 7.23 0.76 -9.47
C ARG A 234 7.19 0.00 -8.14
N ALA A 235 6.44 0.51 -7.16
CA ALA A 235 6.35 -0.10 -5.84
C ALA A 235 5.59 -1.43 -5.85
N PHE A 236 4.47 -1.51 -6.55
CA PHE A 236 3.58 -2.68 -6.53
C PHE A 236 4.00 -3.73 -7.56
N LEU A 237 4.15 -3.35 -8.83
CA LEU A 237 4.44 -4.34 -9.90
C LEU A 237 5.89 -4.79 -9.93
N MET A 238 6.83 -3.96 -9.49
CA MET A 238 8.24 -4.33 -9.48
C MET A 238 8.68 -4.80 -8.09
N GLY A 239 8.55 -3.95 -7.07
CA GLY A 239 9.05 -4.26 -5.73
C GLY A 239 8.30 -5.38 -5.04
N ARG A 240 6.97 -5.27 -4.88
CA ARG A 240 6.20 -6.24 -4.08
C ARG A 240 6.08 -7.60 -4.74
N ILE A 241 5.92 -7.67 -6.06
CA ILE A 241 5.87 -8.95 -6.79
C ILE A 241 7.20 -9.70 -6.63
N ALA A 242 8.33 -9.01 -6.83
CA ALA A 242 9.64 -9.63 -6.70
C ALA A 242 9.90 -10.16 -5.28
N LEU A 243 9.58 -9.36 -4.25
CA LEU A 243 9.73 -9.76 -2.85
C LEU A 243 8.77 -10.89 -2.46
N SER A 244 7.54 -10.88 -2.99
CA SER A 244 6.53 -11.91 -2.74
C SER A 244 6.99 -13.29 -3.20
N ARG A 245 7.66 -13.37 -4.33
CA ARG A 245 8.18 -14.63 -4.89
C ARG A 245 9.00 -15.45 -3.88
N TYR A 246 9.74 -14.79 -3.01
CA TYR A 246 10.63 -15.41 -2.02
C TYR A 246 10.13 -15.28 -0.58
N ASN A 247 8.85 -14.87 -0.38
CA ASN A 247 8.28 -14.61 0.94
C ASN A 247 9.06 -13.54 1.74
N LEU A 248 9.51 -12.50 1.03
CA LEU A 248 10.30 -11.38 1.57
C LEU A 248 9.48 -10.10 1.76
N VAL A 249 8.17 -10.15 1.54
CA VAL A 249 7.29 -9.00 1.67
C VAL A 249 7.20 -8.56 3.13
N LEU A 250 7.46 -7.27 3.39
CA LEU A 250 7.26 -6.63 4.70
C LEU A 250 6.09 -5.65 4.70
N ILE A 251 5.52 -5.37 3.54
CA ILE A 251 4.34 -4.54 3.40
C ILE A 251 3.45 -5.06 2.27
N ILE A 252 2.21 -5.35 2.60
CA ILE A 252 1.10 -5.45 1.67
C ILE A 252 0.24 -4.19 1.81
N SER A 253 -0.74 -3.96 0.97
CA SER A 253 -1.48 -2.70 1.05
C SER A 253 -2.43 -2.65 2.24
N GLY A 254 -2.46 -1.54 2.99
CA GLY A 254 -3.50 -1.26 3.97
C GLY A 254 -4.88 -0.99 3.34
N ALA A 255 -4.90 -0.65 2.04
CA ALA A 255 -6.14 -0.39 1.31
C ALA A 255 -6.82 -1.66 0.77
N PHE A 256 -6.07 -2.77 0.60
CA PHE A 256 -6.63 -4.03 0.14
C PHE A 256 -5.73 -5.21 0.52
N SER A 257 -6.11 -5.93 1.56
CA SER A 257 -5.37 -7.08 2.05
C SER A 257 -6.29 -8.10 2.71
N VAL A 258 -6.00 -9.37 2.53
CA VAL A 258 -6.70 -10.49 3.19
C VAL A 258 -5.76 -11.18 4.15
N PHE A 259 -6.28 -11.54 5.33
CA PHE A 259 -5.53 -12.21 6.38
C PHE A 259 -6.32 -13.40 6.93
N SER A 260 -5.59 -14.43 7.36
CA SER A 260 -6.12 -15.46 8.25
C SER A 260 -6.28 -14.87 9.66
N LYS A 261 -7.48 -14.99 10.25
CA LYS A 261 -7.83 -14.41 11.55
C LYS A 261 -6.95 -14.97 12.67
N LYS A 262 -6.72 -16.27 12.68
CA LYS A 262 -6.01 -16.98 13.75
C LYS A 262 -4.54 -16.51 13.93
N PRO A 263 -3.67 -16.41 12.90
CA PRO A 263 -2.34 -15.86 13.04
C PRO A 263 -2.32 -14.40 13.48
N VAL A 264 -3.27 -13.57 13.02
CA VAL A 264 -3.37 -12.16 13.39
C VAL A 264 -3.71 -12.00 14.88
N ILE A 265 -4.68 -12.75 15.39
CA ILE A 265 -5.02 -12.77 16.82
C ILE A 265 -3.82 -13.24 17.65
N ARG A 266 -3.15 -14.33 17.22
CA ARG A 266 -1.95 -14.85 17.91
C ARG A 266 -0.81 -13.83 17.95
N ALA A 267 -0.69 -13.00 16.93
CA ALA A 267 0.25 -11.88 16.90
C ALA A 267 -0.16 -10.68 17.76
N GLY A 268 -1.37 -10.69 18.35
CA GLY A 268 -1.90 -9.62 19.19
C GLY A 268 -2.65 -8.52 18.40
N GLY A 269 -3.11 -8.81 17.18
CA GLY A 269 -3.86 -7.84 16.35
C GLY A 269 -3.03 -6.68 15.82
N TYR A 270 -3.72 -5.65 15.33
CA TYR A 270 -3.09 -4.41 14.87
C TYR A 270 -2.55 -3.58 16.04
N ASN A 271 -1.38 -3.00 15.83
CA ASN A 271 -0.81 -2.06 16.80
C ASN A 271 -1.52 -0.71 16.70
N THR A 272 -2.11 -0.26 17.80
CA THR A 272 -2.90 0.99 17.87
C THR A 272 -2.04 2.23 18.11
N THR A 273 -0.74 2.06 18.35
CA THR A 273 0.18 3.18 18.68
C THR A 273 1.09 3.59 17.53
N THR A 274 1.15 2.81 16.45
CA THR A 274 1.94 3.12 15.24
C THR A 274 1.07 3.76 14.17
N ILE A 275 1.68 4.62 13.36
CA ILE A 275 1.04 5.22 12.19
C ILE A 275 1.08 4.28 10.97
N GLY A 276 1.98 3.29 10.99
CA GLY A 276 2.16 2.30 9.92
C GLY A 276 1.63 0.92 10.30
N GLU A 277 0.38 0.85 10.76
CA GLU A 277 -0.27 -0.35 11.28
C GLU A 277 -0.29 -1.51 10.27
N ASP A 278 -0.40 -1.19 8.97
CA ASP A 278 -0.44 -2.15 7.86
C ASP A 278 0.93 -2.83 7.64
N MET A 279 2.00 -2.05 7.60
CA MET A 279 3.35 -2.60 7.51
C MET A 279 3.73 -3.35 8.79
N GLU A 280 3.44 -2.77 9.96
CA GLU A 280 3.76 -3.38 11.25
C GLU A 280 3.11 -4.75 11.39
N MET A 281 1.84 -4.91 10.96
CA MET A 281 1.14 -6.18 10.96
C MET A 281 1.87 -7.24 10.12
N VAL A 282 2.31 -6.89 8.92
CA VAL A 282 3.04 -7.84 8.04
C VAL A 282 4.38 -8.24 8.63
N VAL A 283 5.14 -7.27 9.17
CA VAL A 283 6.44 -7.54 9.82
C VAL A 283 6.24 -8.42 11.07
N LYS A 284 5.21 -8.15 11.86
CA LYS A 284 4.82 -8.94 13.03
C LYS A 284 4.46 -10.38 12.65
N LEU A 285 3.69 -10.57 11.58
CA LEU A 285 3.37 -11.91 11.08
C LEU A 285 4.60 -12.64 10.56
N GLN A 286 5.48 -11.99 9.79
CA GLN A 286 6.76 -12.58 9.35
C GLN A 286 7.61 -13.01 10.55
N ARG A 287 7.65 -12.18 11.60
CA ARG A 287 8.34 -12.49 12.84
C ARG A 287 7.74 -13.71 13.53
N LEU A 288 6.42 -13.74 13.73
CA LEU A 288 5.68 -14.85 14.33
C LEU A 288 5.95 -16.17 13.61
N LEU A 289 5.86 -16.16 12.27
CA LEU A 289 6.12 -17.35 11.45
C LEU A 289 7.51 -17.95 11.70
N LYS A 290 8.52 -17.11 11.90
CA LYS A 290 9.90 -17.56 12.14
C LYS A 290 10.15 -17.95 13.58
N GLU A 291 9.64 -17.20 14.55
CA GLU A 291 9.81 -17.50 15.99
C GLU A 291 9.13 -18.79 16.38
N GLU A 292 7.97 -19.08 15.82
CA GLU A 292 7.20 -20.30 16.12
C GLU A 292 7.39 -21.40 15.08
N LYS A 293 8.30 -21.21 14.11
CA LYS A 293 8.59 -22.19 13.04
C LYS A 293 7.34 -22.63 12.26
N LEU A 294 6.41 -21.72 12.08
CA LEU A 294 5.20 -21.96 11.29
C LEU A 294 5.54 -21.88 9.80
N GLY A 295 5.07 -22.86 9.02
CA GLY A 295 5.31 -22.94 7.58
C GLY A 295 4.50 -21.98 6.71
N GLY A 296 4.16 -20.78 7.23
CA GLY A 296 3.30 -19.82 6.55
C GLY A 296 4.02 -18.92 5.56
N ARG A 297 3.24 -18.33 4.62
CA ARG A 297 3.71 -17.38 3.61
C ARG A 297 2.79 -16.16 3.56
N ILE A 298 3.37 -15.02 3.16
CA ILE A 298 2.64 -13.80 2.84
C ILE A 298 2.90 -13.50 1.37
N GLU A 299 1.82 -13.31 0.60
CA GLU A 299 1.91 -13.12 -0.84
C GLU A 299 1.33 -11.76 -1.27
N PHE A 300 1.82 -11.27 -2.40
CA PHE A 300 1.27 -10.12 -3.10
C PHE A 300 0.81 -10.56 -4.47
N VAL A 301 -0.41 -10.18 -4.85
CA VAL A 301 -1.05 -10.57 -6.10
C VAL A 301 -1.21 -9.34 -6.99
N ALA A 302 -0.73 -9.42 -8.22
CA ALA A 302 -0.69 -8.27 -9.13
C ALA A 302 -2.03 -7.94 -9.80
N ASP A 303 -2.85 -8.97 -10.04
CA ASP A 303 -4.06 -8.85 -10.85
C ASP A 303 -5.27 -8.23 -10.11
N PRO A 304 -5.58 -8.56 -8.82
CA PRO A 304 -6.69 -7.92 -8.13
C PRO A 304 -6.45 -6.42 -7.96
N VAL A 305 -7.43 -5.62 -8.35
CA VAL A 305 -7.32 -4.16 -8.36
C VAL A 305 -8.20 -3.54 -7.30
N CYS A 306 -7.57 -2.71 -6.48
CA CYS A 306 -8.20 -1.76 -5.59
C CYS A 306 -7.92 -0.36 -6.09
N TRP A 307 -8.95 0.43 -6.32
CA TRP A 307 -8.87 1.81 -6.75
C TRP A 307 -8.98 2.74 -5.54
N THR A 308 -8.03 3.65 -5.38
CA THR A 308 -8.03 4.63 -4.27
C THR A 308 -7.72 6.03 -4.79
N GLU A 309 -8.11 7.05 -4.03
CA GLU A 309 -7.76 8.42 -4.36
C GLU A 309 -6.32 8.75 -3.99
N ALA A 310 -5.58 9.36 -4.92
CA ALA A 310 -4.28 9.94 -4.63
C ALA A 310 -4.40 11.44 -4.30
N PRO A 311 -3.53 11.96 -3.43
CA PRO A 311 -3.40 13.38 -3.19
C PRO A 311 -3.28 14.20 -4.46
N GLN A 312 -4.12 15.21 -4.60
CA GLN A 312 -4.15 16.10 -5.77
C GLN A 312 -3.36 17.39 -5.55
N THR A 313 -3.05 17.73 -4.29
CA THR A 313 -2.31 18.93 -3.91
C THR A 313 -0.98 18.57 -3.25
N MET A 314 0.00 19.45 -3.38
CA MET A 314 1.33 19.30 -2.80
C MET A 314 1.28 19.19 -1.26
N SER A 315 0.38 19.93 -0.61
CA SER A 315 0.22 19.93 0.85
C SER A 315 -0.24 18.56 1.36
N VAL A 316 -1.27 17.97 0.73
CA VAL A 316 -1.81 16.66 1.12
C VAL A 316 -0.80 15.56 0.80
N LEU A 317 -0.11 15.62 -0.36
CA LEU A 317 0.94 14.67 -0.71
C LEU A 317 2.11 14.70 0.29
N ARG A 318 2.56 15.89 0.72
CA ARG A 318 3.59 16.04 1.77
C ARG A 318 3.16 15.36 3.07
N LYS A 319 1.93 15.59 3.53
CA LYS A 319 1.38 14.96 4.74
C LYS A 319 1.40 13.43 4.62
N GLN A 320 0.98 12.89 3.48
CA GLN A 320 0.95 11.45 3.20
C GLN A 320 2.35 10.84 3.19
N ARG A 321 3.31 11.42 2.44
CA ARG A 321 4.69 10.88 2.32
C ARG A 321 5.43 10.91 3.65
N ARG A 322 5.25 11.98 4.41
CA ARG A 322 5.78 12.11 5.76
C ARG A 322 5.24 11.03 6.68
N ARG A 323 3.92 10.81 6.69
CA ARG A 323 3.26 9.78 7.48
C ARG A 323 3.75 8.38 7.12
N TRP A 324 3.82 8.06 5.82
CA TRP A 324 4.29 6.76 5.38
C TRP A 324 5.73 6.48 5.81
N HIS A 325 6.59 7.48 5.72
CA HIS A 325 7.99 7.29 6.08
C HIS A 325 8.19 7.20 7.60
N GLN A 326 7.38 7.93 8.37
CA GLN A 326 7.30 7.78 9.82
C GLN A 326 6.84 6.38 10.22
N GLY A 327 5.76 5.86 9.64
CA GLY A 327 5.27 4.49 9.87
C GLY A 327 6.27 3.41 9.49
N LEU A 328 7.03 3.62 8.40
CA LEU A 328 8.13 2.73 8.01
C LEU A 328 9.20 2.66 9.11
N LEU A 329 9.68 3.80 9.61
CA LEU A 329 10.69 3.83 10.68
C LEU A 329 10.15 3.19 11.96
N GLU A 330 8.93 3.52 12.39
CA GLU A 330 8.30 2.96 13.59
C GLU A 330 8.18 1.44 13.50
N SER A 331 7.73 0.90 12.38
CA SER A 331 7.61 -0.55 12.15
C SER A 331 8.95 -1.25 12.18
N LEU A 332 9.95 -0.70 11.47
CA LEU A 332 11.30 -1.28 11.47
C LEU A 332 11.96 -1.20 12.86
N TRP A 333 11.75 -0.10 13.59
CA TRP A 333 12.30 0.08 14.95
C TRP A 333 11.68 -0.89 15.96
N ALA A 334 10.37 -1.10 15.90
CA ALA A 334 9.67 -2.06 16.75
C ALA A 334 10.22 -3.49 16.55
N HIS A 335 10.61 -3.82 15.33
CA HIS A 335 11.12 -5.16 14.97
C HIS A 335 12.63 -5.18 14.67
N ARG A 336 13.43 -4.22 15.15
CA ARG A 336 14.86 -4.06 14.85
C ARG A 336 15.72 -5.29 15.17
N LYS A 337 15.28 -6.16 16.09
CA LYS A 337 15.95 -7.42 16.42
C LYS A 337 16.00 -8.42 15.26
N MET A 338 15.17 -8.22 14.22
CA MET A 338 15.17 -9.06 13.04
C MET A 338 16.29 -8.70 12.06
N ALA A 339 16.79 -7.44 12.08
CA ALA A 339 17.80 -6.98 11.14
C ALA A 339 19.13 -7.72 11.33
N PHE A 340 19.67 -8.23 10.22
CA PHE A 340 20.92 -9.02 10.18
C PHE A 340 20.94 -10.24 11.10
N ASN A 341 19.76 -10.78 11.44
CA ASN A 341 19.65 -11.92 12.34
C ASN A 341 19.24 -13.20 11.60
N PRO A 342 20.16 -14.20 11.52
CA PRO A 342 19.91 -15.46 10.80
C PRO A 342 18.73 -16.28 11.34
N LYS A 343 18.32 -16.05 12.61
CA LYS A 343 17.13 -16.70 13.20
C LYS A 343 15.87 -16.47 12.36
N TYR A 344 15.77 -15.31 11.69
CA TYR A 344 14.63 -14.96 10.84
C TYR A 344 14.86 -15.33 9.36
N GLY A 345 15.92 -16.09 9.04
CA GLY A 345 16.24 -16.53 7.69
C GLY A 345 16.40 -15.38 6.70
N ALA A 346 15.93 -15.57 5.46
CA ALA A 346 16.05 -14.55 4.40
C ALA A 346 15.30 -13.24 4.72
N VAL A 347 14.23 -13.29 5.50
CA VAL A 347 13.53 -12.06 5.94
C VAL A 347 14.46 -11.20 6.79
N GLY A 348 15.17 -11.81 7.78
CA GLY A 348 16.10 -11.09 8.65
C GLY A 348 17.40 -10.68 7.96
N MET A 349 17.88 -11.47 7.01
CA MET A 349 19.19 -11.25 6.36
C MET A 349 19.11 -10.39 5.09
N ILE A 350 17.96 -10.34 4.42
CA ILE A 350 17.80 -9.63 3.13
C ILE A 350 16.72 -8.57 3.25
N SER A 351 15.48 -8.96 3.59
CA SER A 351 14.34 -8.04 3.50
C SER A 351 14.42 -6.89 4.51
N VAL A 352 14.60 -7.21 5.80
CA VAL A 352 14.68 -6.17 6.84
C VAL A 352 15.88 -5.24 6.63
N PRO A 353 17.11 -5.73 6.32
CA PRO A 353 18.22 -4.87 5.93
C PRO A 353 17.96 -4.00 4.70
N TYR A 354 17.34 -4.55 3.65
CA TYR A 354 16.94 -3.78 2.47
C TYR A 354 16.02 -2.60 2.85
N PHE A 355 14.98 -2.87 3.64
CA PHE A 355 14.05 -1.82 4.09
C PHE A 355 14.72 -0.79 4.99
N TRP A 356 15.68 -1.18 5.84
CA TRP A 356 16.48 -0.25 6.64
C TRP A 356 17.39 0.62 5.78
N LEU A 357 18.24 0.00 4.95
CA LEU A 357 19.31 0.69 4.24
C LEU A 357 18.80 1.46 3.02
N ILE A 358 17.88 0.87 2.25
CA ILE A 358 17.43 1.45 0.98
C ILE A 358 16.13 2.24 1.15
N GLU A 359 15.13 1.67 1.81
CA GLU A 359 13.84 2.34 1.90
C GLU A 359 13.79 3.41 3.01
N CYS A 360 14.35 3.12 4.20
CA CYS A 360 14.27 4.01 5.35
C CYS A 360 15.37 5.09 5.34
N LEU A 361 16.64 4.68 5.24
CA LEU A 361 17.80 5.60 5.26
C LEU A 361 18.12 6.19 3.87
N GLY A 362 17.67 5.54 2.81
CA GLY A 362 17.91 5.98 1.43
C GLY A 362 17.61 7.44 1.15
N PRO A 363 16.47 7.99 1.58
CA PRO A 363 16.16 9.40 1.35
C PRO A 363 17.18 10.38 1.90
N ILE A 364 17.86 10.05 3.02
CA ILE A 364 18.94 10.88 3.58
C ILE A 364 20.14 10.87 2.65
N ILE A 365 20.55 9.66 2.21
CA ILE A 365 21.73 9.50 1.34
C ILE A 365 21.49 10.14 -0.03
N GLU A 366 20.31 9.94 -0.61
CA GLU A 366 19.95 10.55 -1.89
C GLU A 366 19.86 12.07 -1.79
N LEU A 367 19.23 12.61 -0.74
CA LEU A 367 19.17 14.06 -0.53
C LEU A 367 20.56 14.66 -0.34
N ALA A 368 21.44 14.00 0.44
CA ALA A 368 22.82 14.39 0.59
C ALA A 368 23.57 14.33 -0.76
N GLY A 369 23.25 13.35 -1.63
CA GLY A 369 23.75 13.27 -3.00
C GLY A 369 23.35 14.48 -3.85
N TYR A 370 22.11 14.94 -3.78
CA TYR A 370 21.68 16.17 -4.47
C TYR A 370 22.43 17.41 -3.97
N VAL A 371 22.59 17.55 -2.65
CA VAL A 371 23.37 18.64 -2.07
C VAL A 371 24.84 18.59 -2.53
N TYR A 372 25.41 17.37 -2.54
CA TYR A 372 26.77 17.14 -3.03
C TYR A 372 26.92 17.54 -4.49
N VAL A 373 26.02 17.13 -5.38
CA VAL A 373 26.06 17.48 -6.82
C VAL A 373 26.07 19.00 -7.01
N ILE A 374 25.21 19.71 -6.29
CA ILE A 374 25.14 21.18 -6.35
C ILE A 374 26.47 21.81 -5.86
N ALA A 375 26.95 21.39 -4.68
CA ALA A 375 28.17 21.92 -4.11
C ALA A 375 29.42 21.66 -5.01
N ALA A 376 29.55 20.41 -5.49
CA ALA A 376 30.64 19.98 -6.34
C ALA A 376 30.65 20.70 -7.71
N PHE A 377 29.47 20.99 -8.27
CA PHE A 377 29.34 21.76 -9.50
C PHE A 377 29.96 23.15 -9.38
N PHE A 378 29.76 23.84 -8.25
CA PHE A 378 30.32 25.17 -8.01
C PHE A 378 31.81 25.15 -7.61
N MET A 379 32.32 24.00 -7.15
CA MET A 379 33.75 23.87 -6.80
C MET A 379 34.68 23.68 -8.03
N GLY A 380 34.12 23.22 -9.16
CA GLY A 380 34.88 23.03 -10.41
C GLY A 380 35.89 21.88 -10.38
N GLY A 381 36.70 21.76 -11.43
CA GLY A 381 37.76 20.75 -11.55
C GLY A 381 37.23 19.32 -11.52
N ILE A 382 37.95 18.43 -10.84
CA ILE A 382 37.59 17.01 -10.72
C ILE A 382 36.24 16.79 -10.05
N TYR A 383 35.83 17.70 -9.19
CA TYR A 383 34.50 17.62 -8.52
C TYR A 383 33.36 17.86 -9.49
N TYR A 384 33.56 18.72 -10.50
CA TYR A 384 32.60 18.93 -11.58
C TYR A 384 32.36 17.66 -12.37
N GLU A 385 33.40 16.92 -12.74
CA GLU A 385 33.28 15.66 -13.48
C GLU A 385 32.51 14.60 -12.66
N TYR A 386 32.81 14.45 -11.37
CA TYR A 386 32.09 13.55 -10.47
C TYR A 386 30.62 13.98 -10.27
N SER A 387 30.35 15.28 -10.21
CA SER A 387 28.97 15.78 -10.06
C SER A 387 28.13 15.49 -11.30
N VAL A 388 28.69 15.68 -12.48
CA VAL A 388 28.03 15.36 -13.76
C VAL A 388 27.78 13.85 -13.87
N ALA A 389 28.79 13.03 -13.57
CA ALA A 389 28.65 11.55 -13.59
C ALA A 389 27.57 11.07 -12.61
N LEU A 390 27.55 11.61 -11.40
CA LEU A 390 26.56 11.27 -10.39
C LEU A 390 25.16 11.72 -10.79
N MET A 391 25.01 12.93 -11.34
CA MET A 391 23.73 13.42 -11.84
C MET A 391 23.20 12.56 -12.99
N LEU A 392 24.04 12.20 -13.95
CA LEU A 392 23.67 11.30 -15.03
C LEU A 392 23.24 9.93 -14.51
N LEU A 393 23.94 9.40 -13.51
CA LEU A 393 23.61 8.13 -12.89
C LEU A 393 22.24 8.17 -12.18
N LEU A 394 21.97 9.26 -11.44
CA LEU A 394 20.68 9.47 -10.77
C LEU A 394 19.52 9.58 -11.76
N VAL A 395 19.72 10.35 -12.85
CA VAL A 395 18.73 10.49 -13.93
C VAL A 395 18.47 9.14 -14.60
N LEU A 396 19.53 8.47 -15.02
CA LEU A 396 19.44 7.19 -15.71
C LEU A 396 18.71 6.12 -14.84
N TYR A 397 19.14 5.99 -13.59
CA TYR A 397 18.55 5.06 -12.65
C TYR A 397 17.05 5.35 -12.43
N GLY A 398 16.70 6.58 -12.08
CA GLY A 398 15.30 6.95 -11.81
C GLY A 398 14.40 6.72 -13.03
N THR A 399 14.87 7.16 -14.20
CA THR A 399 14.12 7.07 -15.46
C THR A 399 13.94 5.63 -15.94
N VAL A 400 15.02 4.84 -15.97
CA VAL A 400 14.98 3.47 -16.52
C VAL A 400 14.00 2.59 -15.75
N PHE A 401 14.04 2.62 -14.42
CA PHE A 401 13.13 1.78 -13.62
C PHE A 401 11.70 2.30 -13.61
N SER A 402 11.48 3.61 -13.66
CA SER A 402 10.14 4.19 -13.79
C SER A 402 9.52 3.86 -15.16
N MET A 403 10.28 4.02 -16.25
CA MET A 403 9.83 3.59 -17.58
C MET A 403 9.61 2.09 -17.66
N GLY A 404 10.52 1.29 -17.07
CA GLY A 404 10.39 -0.16 -16.99
C GLY A 404 9.10 -0.58 -16.29
N ALA A 405 8.73 0.07 -15.21
CA ALA A 405 7.48 -0.21 -14.50
C ALA A 405 6.23 0.14 -15.35
N VAL A 406 6.25 1.26 -16.08
CA VAL A 406 5.18 1.65 -17.01
C VAL A 406 5.05 0.65 -18.16
N LEU A 407 6.18 0.21 -18.74
CA LEU A 407 6.18 -0.79 -19.80
C LEU A 407 5.72 -2.18 -19.30
N LEU A 408 6.15 -2.55 -18.08
CA LEU A 408 5.74 -3.80 -17.44
C LEU A 408 4.23 -3.82 -17.21
N GLU A 409 3.64 -2.73 -16.76
CA GLU A 409 2.20 -2.55 -16.60
C GLU A 409 1.47 -2.66 -17.93
N SER A 410 1.89 -1.88 -18.93
CA SER A 410 1.27 -1.88 -20.25
C SER A 410 1.32 -3.26 -20.91
N TRP A 411 2.42 -4.00 -20.71
CA TRP A 411 2.59 -5.35 -21.24
C TRP A 411 1.78 -6.39 -20.46
N SER A 412 1.76 -6.34 -19.11
CA SER A 412 1.19 -7.42 -18.29
C SER A 412 -0.32 -7.24 -18.06
N LEU A 413 -0.75 -6.05 -17.72
CA LEU A 413 -2.10 -5.74 -17.22
C LEU A 413 -2.89 -4.87 -18.20
N GLY A 414 -2.23 -3.95 -18.92
CA GLY A 414 -2.85 -3.12 -19.96
C GLY A 414 -3.96 -2.19 -19.46
N THR A 415 -3.84 -1.65 -18.24
CA THR A 415 -4.87 -0.80 -17.64
C THR A 415 -5.11 0.48 -18.43
N PHE A 416 -4.02 1.06 -18.99
CA PHE A 416 -4.10 2.27 -19.79
C PHE A 416 -4.10 1.90 -21.29
N PRO A 417 -5.29 1.76 -21.92
CA PRO A 417 -5.39 1.26 -23.30
C PRO A 417 -4.89 2.25 -24.35
N LYS A 418 -4.82 3.57 -23.99
CA LYS A 418 -4.40 4.60 -24.92
C LYS A 418 -2.87 4.72 -24.93
N ILE A 419 -2.25 4.44 -26.06
CA ILE A 419 -0.80 4.58 -26.24
C ILE A 419 -0.29 6.00 -25.89
N ARG A 420 -1.10 7.03 -26.12
CA ARG A 420 -0.79 8.41 -25.75
C ARG A 420 -0.59 8.58 -24.24
N ASP A 421 -1.37 7.87 -23.42
CA ASP A 421 -1.27 7.92 -21.95
C ASP A 421 0.02 7.26 -21.48
N VAL A 422 0.42 6.14 -22.10
CA VAL A 422 1.71 5.48 -21.85
C VAL A 422 2.87 6.41 -22.20
N PHE A 423 2.86 7.04 -23.39
CA PHE A 423 3.89 8.01 -23.77
C PHE A 423 3.96 9.21 -22.82
N ARG A 424 2.81 9.71 -22.35
CA ARG A 424 2.76 10.81 -21.38
C ARG A 424 3.36 10.41 -20.04
N MET A 425 3.07 9.21 -19.53
CA MET A 425 3.72 8.68 -18.32
C MET A 425 5.23 8.60 -18.52
N MET A 426 5.70 8.03 -19.65
CA MET A 426 7.12 7.92 -19.96
C MET A 426 7.81 9.29 -20.07
N ALA A 427 7.18 10.26 -20.72
CA ALA A 427 7.74 11.62 -20.83
C ALA A 427 7.87 12.30 -19.45
N LEU A 428 6.90 12.11 -18.56
CA LEU A 428 6.97 12.65 -17.21
C LEU A 428 8.05 11.98 -16.36
N THR A 429 8.33 10.69 -16.54
CA THR A 429 9.41 10.01 -15.82
C THR A 429 10.79 10.60 -16.10
N LEU A 430 11.01 11.18 -17.28
CA LEU A 430 12.26 11.90 -17.60
C LEU A 430 12.48 13.11 -16.69
N THR A 431 11.43 13.73 -16.22
CA THR A 431 11.47 14.92 -15.37
C THR A 431 11.43 14.60 -13.87
N GLU A 432 11.16 13.34 -13.49
CA GLU A 432 10.99 12.88 -12.10
C GLU A 432 12.14 13.35 -11.20
N VAL A 433 13.36 13.17 -11.66
CA VAL A 433 14.59 13.42 -10.90
C VAL A 433 14.80 14.89 -10.58
N VAL A 434 14.25 15.80 -11.42
CA VAL A 434 14.47 17.24 -11.28
C VAL A 434 13.52 17.89 -10.27
N TRP A 435 12.30 17.44 -10.18
CA TRP A 435 11.28 18.11 -9.35
C TRP A 435 10.54 17.19 -8.37
N TYR A 436 10.04 16.05 -8.83
CA TYR A 436 9.18 15.20 -7.99
C TYR A 436 9.99 14.43 -6.94
N ARG A 437 11.10 13.82 -7.35
CA ARG A 437 11.97 13.04 -6.46
C ARG A 437 12.61 13.89 -5.37
N PRO A 438 13.22 15.05 -5.62
CA PRO A 438 13.75 15.91 -4.56
C PRO A 438 12.68 16.33 -3.54
N LEU A 439 11.48 16.70 -3.99
CA LEU A 439 10.38 17.05 -3.10
C LEU A 439 9.99 15.88 -2.20
N THR A 440 9.79 14.69 -2.77
CA THR A 440 9.42 13.51 -2.00
C THR A 440 10.52 13.08 -1.02
N LEU A 441 11.79 13.22 -1.38
CA LEU A 441 12.92 12.95 -0.48
C LEU A 441 12.92 13.89 0.73
N ILE A 442 12.72 15.20 0.52
CA ILE A 442 12.61 16.18 1.61
C ILE A 442 11.48 15.79 2.56
N TRP A 443 10.31 15.44 2.04
CA TRP A 443 9.17 15.07 2.87
C TRP A 443 9.37 13.74 3.62
N ARG A 444 10.06 12.79 3.01
CA ARG A 444 10.44 11.52 3.65
C ARG A 444 11.44 11.75 4.78
N VAL A 445 12.46 12.60 4.59
CA VAL A 445 13.40 13.00 5.63
C VAL A 445 12.69 13.77 6.76
N GLU A 446 11.75 14.65 6.43
CA GLU A 446 10.89 15.30 7.43
C GLU A 446 10.12 14.27 8.27
N GLY A 447 9.61 13.21 7.64
CA GLY A 447 8.95 12.09 8.32
C GLY A 447 9.86 11.37 9.32
N LEU A 448 11.12 11.10 8.92
CA LEU A 448 12.14 10.53 9.81
C LEU A 448 12.39 11.42 11.03
N ILE A 449 12.63 12.70 10.80
CA ILE A 449 12.90 13.67 11.88
C ILE A 449 11.74 13.72 12.86
N ARG A 450 10.50 13.80 12.37
CA ARG A 450 9.30 13.81 13.23
C ARG A 450 9.15 12.54 14.06
N SER A 451 9.47 11.37 13.49
CA SER A 451 9.45 10.12 14.24
C SER A 451 10.48 10.10 15.36
N LEU A 452 11.69 10.59 15.12
CA LEU A 452 12.73 10.69 16.14
C LEU A 452 12.33 11.59 17.31
N PHE A 453 11.62 12.68 17.02
CA PHE A 453 11.10 13.60 18.05
C PHE A 453 9.72 13.19 18.59
N ARG A 454 9.18 12.02 18.23
CA ARG A 454 7.88 11.50 18.64
C ARG A 454 6.71 12.47 18.40
N ILE A 455 6.80 13.27 17.34
CA ILE A 455 5.73 14.19 16.96
C ILE A 455 4.71 13.39 16.12
N SER A 456 3.71 12.83 16.81
CA SER A 456 2.57 12.17 16.15
C SER A 456 1.42 13.16 16.02
N SER A 457 1.04 13.51 14.81
CA SER A 457 -0.22 14.19 14.53
C SER A 457 -0.90 13.51 13.35
N TRP A 458 -2.04 12.91 13.59
CA TRP A 458 -3.01 12.59 12.55
C TRP A 458 -3.50 13.93 12.00
N GLY A 459 -2.98 14.36 10.85
CA GLY A 459 -3.51 15.54 10.17
C GLY A 459 -4.76 15.15 9.40
N ASP A 460 -5.83 15.95 9.51
CA ASP A 460 -7.02 15.82 8.68
C ASP A 460 -6.62 15.81 7.20
N MET A 461 -7.02 14.78 6.47
CA MET A 461 -6.87 14.72 5.03
C MET A 461 -8.20 15.15 4.41
N GLU A 462 -8.22 16.33 3.79
CA GLU A 462 -9.34 16.74 2.95
C GLU A 462 -9.44 15.78 1.76
N ARG A 463 -10.57 15.10 1.63
CA ARG A 463 -10.89 14.22 0.50
C ARG A 463 -11.91 14.93 -0.39
N VAL A 464 -11.73 14.80 -1.69
CA VAL A 464 -12.58 15.48 -2.69
C VAL A 464 -13.73 14.57 -3.14
N GLY A 465 -13.67 13.27 -2.80
CA GLY A 465 -14.60 12.23 -3.26
C GLY A 465 -14.33 11.83 -4.71
N ALA A 466 -14.14 10.52 -4.97
CA ALA A 466 -13.96 9.98 -6.33
C ALA A 466 -15.20 10.21 -7.21
N THR A 467 -16.35 10.39 -6.60
CA THR A 467 -17.59 10.77 -7.27
C THR A 467 -17.70 12.29 -7.32
N GLY A 468 -17.02 12.91 -8.27
CA GLY A 468 -17.34 14.27 -8.71
C GLY A 468 -18.72 14.32 -9.36
N THR A 469 -19.78 13.94 -8.67
CA THR A 469 -21.15 14.29 -9.02
C THR A 469 -21.27 15.80 -8.81
N LYS A 470 -21.07 16.56 -9.90
CA LYS A 470 -21.75 17.86 -10.03
C LYS A 470 -23.21 17.56 -9.72
N GLY A 471 -23.67 18.08 -8.60
CA GLY A 471 -25.02 17.89 -8.16
C GLY A 471 -26.01 18.12 -9.32
N ALA A 472 -26.82 17.14 -9.57
CA ALA A 472 -28.11 17.36 -10.18
C ALA A 472 -28.95 18.16 -9.17
N GLY A 473 -28.68 19.46 -9.16
CA GLY A 473 -29.50 20.45 -8.54
C GLY A 473 -30.23 21.16 -9.66
N LYS A 474 -31.42 20.70 -9.93
CA LYS A 474 -32.64 21.50 -10.14
C LYS A 474 -33.77 20.57 -10.50
#